data_49b45e4675642b8736a9210922d415ee
#
_entry.id   49b45e4675642b8736a9210922d415ee
#
_cell.length_a   1.000
_cell.length_b   1.000
_cell.length_c   1.000
_cell.angle_alpha   90.00
_cell.angle_beta   90.00
_cell.angle_gamma   90.00
#
_symmetry.space_group_name_H-M   'P 1'
#
loop_
_entity.id
_entity.type
_entity.pdbx_description
1 polymer ?
#
loop_
_entity_poly.entity_id
_entity_poly.type
_entity_poly.pdbx_seq_one_letter_code
_entity_poly.pdbx_strand_id
1 'polypeptide(L)'
;IGGMDENRQLHIVDVIRERIDARDIVDTLIALENKYKPEAIGIEDTQVSKSIGPFLYEEMIARNTFINLIKLKHGGKDKIARARSIQARMRARGVKFETEADWFPNFQEELMQFPRAKHDDMVDAFAYLGLMLLQLIEAPTEREVADKEFEEEMENSYGEHHGKSAVCGY
;
A
#
# COMPACT_ATOMS: atom_id res chain seq x y z
N ILE A 1 6.28 0.57 8.92
CA ILE A 1 5.27 -0.50 8.98
C ILE A 1 4.12 0.00 9.81
N GLY A 2 2.90 -0.12 9.29
CA GLY A 2 1.69 0.34 9.98
C GLY A 2 0.54 -0.64 9.81
N GLY A 3 -0.37 -0.63 10.78
CA GLY A 3 -1.59 -1.43 10.77
C GLY A 3 -2.78 -0.61 11.23
N MET A 4 -3.95 -0.91 10.69
CA MET A 4 -5.22 -0.29 11.11
C MET A 4 -5.88 -1.13 12.18
N ASP A 5 -6.36 -0.50 13.24
CA ASP A 5 -7.20 -1.16 14.22
C ASP A 5 -8.71 -1.10 13.87
N GLU A 6 -9.53 -1.76 14.65
CA GLU A 6 -10.99 -1.80 14.50
C GLU A 6 -11.63 -0.40 14.57
N ASN A 7 -10.98 0.55 15.24
CA ASN A 7 -11.41 1.95 15.35
C ASN A 7 -10.90 2.82 14.19
N ARG A 8 -10.32 2.20 13.16
CA ARG A 8 -9.69 2.87 12.01
C ARG A 8 -8.54 3.80 12.40
N GLN A 9 -7.86 3.53 13.53
CA GLN A 9 -6.63 4.23 13.89
C GLN A 9 -5.44 3.52 13.28
N LEU A 10 -4.52 4.28 12.71
CA LEU A 10 -3.28 3.78 12.15
C LEU A 10 -2.23 3.69 13.26
N HIS A 11 -1.76 2.50 13.53
CA HIS A 11 -0.65 2.23 14.44
C HIS A 11 0.64 2.08 13.65
N ILE A 12 1.64 2.89 13.95
CA ILE A 12 2.99 2.71 13.41
C ILE A 12 3.73 1.81 14.38
N VAL A 13 3.99 0.59 13.94
CA VAL A 13 4.54 -0.49 14.77
C VAL A 13 6.03 -0.66 14.63
N ASP A 14 6.60 -0.24 13.49
CA ASP A 14 8.04 -0.34 13.27
C ASP A 14 8.49 0.63 12.17
N VAL A 15 9.73 1.11 12.27
CA VAL A 15 10.39 1.94 11.26
C VAL A 15 11.83 1.44 11.11
N ILE A 16 12.17 0.96 9.93
CA ILE A 16 13.51 0.49 9.59
C ILE A 16 14.16 1.54 8.68
N ARG A 17 15.32 2.04 9.09
CA ARG A 17 16.11 2.97 8.30
C ARG A 17 17.55 2.51 8.26
N GLU A 18 17.95 1.95 7.13
CA GLU A 18 19.28 1.38 6.94
C GLU A 18 19.83 1.72 5.56
N ARG A 19 21.15 1.67 5.43
CA ARG A 19 21.82 1.70 4.13
C ARG A 19 22.17 0.28 3.75
N ILE A 20 21.37 -0.28 2.88
CA ILE A 20 21.46 -1.66 2.44
C ILE A 20 21.58 -1.75 0.92
N ASP A 21 22.16 -2.81 0.42
CA ASP A 21 22.27 -3.05 -1.00
C ASP A 21 20.98 -3.71 -1.58
N ALA A 22 20.97 -3.94 -2.90
CA ALA A 22 19.79 -4.46 -3.57
C ALA A 22 19.39 -5.87 -3.09
N ARG A 23 20.36 -6.68 -2.67
CA ARG A 23 20.12 -8.04 -2.17
C ARG A 23 19.52 -7.99 -0.76
N ASP A 24 20.08 -7.15 0.08
CA ASP A 24 19.60 -6.94 1.45
C ASP A 24 18.17 -6.36 1.45
N ILE A 25 17.81 -5.53 0.45
CA ILE A 25 16.43 -5.06 0.27
C ILE A 25 15.48 -6.25 0.06
N VAL A 26 15.85 -7.21 -0.81
CA VAL A 26 15.03 -8.40 -1.07
C VAL A 26 14.89 -9.24 0.20
N ASP A 27 15.99 -9.52 0.90
CA ASP A 27 15.97 -10.26 2.16
C ASP A 27 15.11 -9.56 3.23
N THR A 28 15.22 -8.24 3.32
CA THR A 28 14.40 -7.42 4.24
C THR A 28 12.92 -7.53 3.91
N LEU A 29 12.53 -7.43 2.63
CA LEU A 29 11.12 -7.55 2.22
C LEU A 29 10.54 -8.92 2.57
N ILE A 30 11.29 -10.00 2.31
CA ILE A 30 10.87 -11.35 2.69
C ILE A 30 10.77 -11.51 4.21
N ALA A 31 11.72 -10.94 4.97
CA ALA A 31 11.67 -10.98 6.43
C ALA A 31 10.46 -10.23 7.00
N LEU A 32 10.13 -9.08 6.42
CA LEU A 32 8.95 -8.28 6.80
C LEU A 32 7.65 -9.02 6.49
N GLU A 33 7.55 -9.67 5.33
CA GLU A 33 6.40 -10.52 4.98
C GLU A 33 6.22 -11.65 6.00
N ASN A 34 7.28 -12.34 6.34
CA ASN A 34 7.22 -13.44 7.30
C ASN A 34 6.87 -12.98 8.72
N LYS A 35 7.36 -11.79 9.13
CA LYS A 35 7.17 -11.26 10.48
C LYS A 35 5.77 -10.67 10.68
N TYR A 36 5.32 -9.86 9.73
CA TYR A 36 4.12 -9.04 9.90
C TYR A 36 2.93 -9.50 9.08
N LYS A 37 3.16 -10.29 8.01
CA LYS A 37 2.14 -10.72 7.05
C LYS A 37 1.24 -9.56 6.61
N PRO A 38 1.84 -8.50 6.06
CA PRO A 38 1.09 -7.31 5.71
C PRO A 38 0.12 -7.60 4.56
N GLU A 39 -1.00 -6.90 4.51
CA GLU A 39 -1.93 -6.96 3.39
C GLU A 39 -1.27 -6.54 2.07
N ALA A 40 -0.37 -5.56 2.13
CA ALA A 40 0.45 -5.16 1.00
C ALA A 40 1.74 -4.46 1.44
N ILE A 41 2.77 -4.53 0.61
CA ILE A 41 4.00 -3.75 0.74
C ILE A 41 4.07 -2.73 -0.39
N GLY A 42 4.07 -1.45 -0.04
CA GLY A 42 4.27 -0.37 -1.00
C GLY A 42 5.74 -0.12 -1.28
N ILE A 43 6.12 -0.04 -2.55
CA ILE A 43 7.46 0.35 -2.97
C ILE A 43 7.41 1.50 -3.96
N GLU A 44 8.25 2.50 -3.77
CA GLU A 44 8.35 3.61 -4.72
C GLU A 44 8.83 3.12 -6.09
N ASP A 45 8.15 3.52 -7.19
CA ASP A 45 8.52 3.13 -8.56
C ASP A 45 9.76 3.90 -9.04
N THR A 46 10.91 3.42 -8.62
CA THR A 46 12.25 3.94 -8.93
C THR A 46 13.04 2.96 -9.79
N GLN A 47 14.23 3.39 -10.23
CA GLN A 47 15.16 2.50 -10.91
C GLN A 47 15.58 1.32 -10.02
N VAL A 48 15.73 1.55 -8.72
CA VAL A 48 16.09 0.51 -7.74
C VAL A 48 14.98 -0.53 -7.64
N SER A 49 13.73 -0.13 -7.48
CA SER A 49 12.61 -1.07 -7.41
C SER A 49 12.46 -1.91 -8.68
N LYS A 50 12.79 -1.34 -9.85
CA LYS A 50 12.80 -2.09 -11.12
C LYS A 50 13.93 -3.10 -11.19
N SER A 51 15.11 -2.77 -10.65
CA SER A 51 16.28 -3.66 -10.68
C SER A 51 16.15 -4.83 -9.71
N ILE A 52 15.50 -4.67 -8.57
CA ILE A 52 15.30 -5.76 -7.59
C ILE A 52 14.18 -6.72 -7.96
N GLY A 53 13.24 -6.30 -8.84
CA GLY A 53 12.04 -7.07 -9.17
C GLY A 53 12.30 -8.53 -9.57
N PRO A 54 13.21 -8.82 -10.53
CA PRO A 54 13.52 -10.19 -10.92
C PRO A 54 14.08 -11.04 -9.76
N PHE A 55 15.01 -10.48 -8.97
CA PHE A 55 15.60 -11.17 -7.82
C PHE A 55 14.57 -11.42 -6.73
N LEU A 56 13.69 -10.44 -6.46
CA LEU A 56 12.60 -10.61 -5.50
C LEU A 56 11.68 -11.75 -5.94
N TYR A 57 11.32 -11.84 -7.21
CA TYR A 57 10.48 -12.91 -7.74
C TYR A 57 11.11 -14.29 -7.58
N GLU A 58 12.40 -14.43 -7.90
CA GLU A 58 13.15 -15.67 -7.70
C GLU A 58 13.16 -16.10 -6.22
N GLU A 59 13.44 -15.16 -5.31
CA GLU A 59 13.48 -15.44 -3.87
C GLU A 59 12.08 -15.74 -3.29
N MET A 60 11.02 -15.10 -3.79
CA MET A 60 9.64 -15.43 -3.42
C MET A 60 9.31 -16.89 -3.73
N ILE A 61 9.70 -17.37 -4.90
CA ILE A 61 9.51 -18.78 -5.30
C ILE A 61 10.38 -19.71 -4.45
N ALA A 62 11.68 -19.39 -4.33
CA ALA A 62 12.65 -20.23 -3.61
C ALA A 62 12.27 -20.42 -2.13
N ARG A 63 11.74 -19.38 -1.50
CA ARG A 63 11.35 -19.39 -0.08
C ARG A 63 9.86 -19.65 0.15
N ASN A 64 9.09 -19.89 -0.92
CA ASN A 64 7.62 -20.04 -0.86
C ASN A 64 6.95 -18.93 -0.06
N THR A 65 7.39 -17.68 -0.27
CA THR A 65 6.90 -16.48 0.42
C THR A 65 6.48 -15.46 -0.63
N PHE A 66 5.18 -15.18 -0.72
CA PHE A 66 4.63 -14.32 -1.77
C PHE A 66 4.19 -12.98 -1.18
N ILE A 67 4.74 -11.90 -1.72
CA ILE A 67 4.52 -10.53 -1.27
C ILE A 67 3.53 -9.85 -2.22
N ASN A 68 2.47 -9.27 -1.68
CA ASN A 68 1.60 -8.37 -2.41
C ASN A 68 2.28 -7.00 -2.54
N LEU A 69 2.95 -6.77 -3.67
CA LEU A 69 3.76 -5.58 -3.90
C LEU A 69 2.99 -4.52 -4.69
N ILE A 70 2.76 -3.36 -4.08
CA ILE A 70 2.13 -2.21 -4.72
C ILE A 70 3.20 -1.20 -5.14
N LYS A 71 3.25 -0.87 -6.44
CA LYS A 71 4.14 0.18 -6.96
C LYS A 71 3.53 1.55 -6.75
N LEU A 72 4.19 2.37 -5.95
CA LEU A 72 3.77 3.72 -5.62
C LEU A 72 4.47 4.70 -6.58
N LYS A 73 3.68 5.33 -7.44
CA LYS A 73 4.22 6.30 -8.41
C LYS A 73 4.64 7.59 -7.72
N HIS A 74 5.81 8.07 -8.05
CA HIS A 74 6.32 9.38 -7.59
C HIS A 74 5.42 10.56 -8.02
N GLY A 75 4.63 10.41 -9.07
CA GLY A 75 3.52 11.27 -9.49
C GLY A 75 3.83 12.75 -9.71
N GLY A 76 5.11 13.17 -9.67
CA GLY A 76 5.49 14.58 -9.79
C GLY A 76 4.92 15.50 -8.70
N LYS A 77 4.19 14.95 -7.73
CA LYS A 77 3.64 15.73 -6.62
C LYS A 77 4.74 16.13 -5.65
N ASP A 78 4.72 17.38 -5.25
CA ASP A 78 5.55 17.89 -4.17
C ASP A 78 5.42 17.03 -2.90
N LYS A 79 6.51 16.85 -2.16
CA LYS A 79 6.57 16.11 -0.89
C LYS A 79 5.46 16.53 0.09
N ILE A 80 5.20 17.84 0.17
CA ILE A 80 4.12 18.39 0.99
C ILE A 80 2.76 17.85 0.54
N ALA A 81 2.52 17.78 -0.78
CA ALA A 81 1.27 17.27 -1.32
C ALA A 81 1.06 15.78 -1.02
N ARG A 82 2.14 14.98 -1.01
CA ARG A 82 2.08 13.57 -0.61
C ARG A 82 1.74 13.41 0.87
N ALA A 83 2.33 14.23 1.73
CA ALA A 83 2.13 14.16 3.17
C ALA A 83 0.73 14.62 3.65
N ARG A 84 -0.09 15.24 2.79
CA ARG A 84 -1.40 15.80 3.19
C ARG A 84 -2.36 14.73 3.74
N SER A 85 -2.39 13.55 3.17
CA SER A 85 -3.28 12.46 3.60
C SER A 85 -2.96 12.03 5.04
N ILE A 86 -1.69 11.77 5.31
CA ILE A 86 -1.25 11.36 6.63
C ILE A 86 -1.31 12.51 7.64
N GLN A 87 -1.04 13.74 7.22
CA GLN A 87 -1.18 14.93 8.04
C GLN A 87 -2.64 15.15 8.48
N ALA A 88 -3.60 14.95 7.58
CA ALA A 88 -5.02 15.05 7.91
C ALA A 88 -5.41 13.99 8.96
N ARG A 89 -4.93 12.76 8.80
CA ARG A 89 -5.15 11.67 9.77
C ARG A 89 -4.53 11.98 11.13
N MET A 90 -3.31 12.52 11.16
CA MET A 90 -2.67 12.96 12.41
C MET A 90 -3.46 14.06 13.12
N ARG A 91 -3.95 15.07 12.38
CA ARG A 91 -4.79 16.14 12.93
C ARG A 91 -6.08 15.61 13.55
N ALA A 92 -6.65 14.58 12.95
CA ALA A 92 -7.82 13.87 13.47
C ALA A 92 -7.48 12.91 14.64
N ARG A 93 -6.24 12.89 15.14
CA ARG A 93 -5.74 11.96 16.15
C ARG A 93 -5.89 10.49 15.76
N GLY A 94 -5.94 10.20 14.47
CA GLY A 94 -6.11 8.87 13.90
C GLY A 94 -4.79 8.12 13.66
N VAL A 95 -3.68 8.59 14.25
CA VAL A 95 -2.37 7.91 14.18
C VAL A 95 -1.82 7.71 15.58
N LYS A 96 -1.31 6.51 15.83
CA LYS A 96 -0.64 6.11 17.07
C LYS A 96 0.79 5.69 16.77
N PHE A 97 1.70 6.01 17.65
CA PHE A 97 3.10 5.67 17.55
C PHE A 97 3.53 4.88 18.79
N GLU A 98 4.43 3.92 18.61
CA GLU A 98 5.13 3.25 19.69
C GLU A 98 6.26 4.19 20.19
N THR A 99 5.95 4.99 21.19
CA THR A 99 6.85 6.08 21.65
C THR A 99 8.08 5.57 22.41
N GLU A 100 8.03 4.35 22.93
CA GLU A 100 9.12 3.71 23.65
C GLU A 100 10.08 2.96 22.70
N ALA A 101 9.77 2.87 21.41
CA ALA A 101 10.61 2.20 20.44
C ALA A 101 11.87 3.02 20.09
N ASP A 102 12.98 2.34 19.87
CA ASP A 102 14.30 2.94 19.57
C ASP A 102 14.30 3.84 18.32
N TRP A 103 13.41 3.55 17.38
CA TRP A 103 13.27 4.35 16.14
C TRP A 103 12.51 5.66 16.34
N PHE A 104 11.68 5.77 17.39
CA PHE A 104 10.74 6.88 17.53
C PHE A 104 11.40 8.26 17.71
N PRO A 105 12.44 8.44 18.53
CA PRO A 105 13.07 9.76 18.69
C PRO A 105 13.59 10.34 17.37
N ASN A 106 14.24 9.53 16.54
CA ASN A 106 14.78 9.96 15.25
C ASN A 106 13.65 10.28 14.26
N PHE A 107 12.60 9.46 14.24
CA PHE A 107 11.42 9.71 13.42
C PHE A 107 10.69 10.99 13.83
N GLN A 108 10.53 11.22 15.13
CA GLN A 108 9.90 12.43 15.67
C GLN A 108 10.69 13.68 15.28
N GLU A 109 12.01 13.64 15.39
CA GLU A 109 12.86 14.76 14.99
C GLU A 109 12.69 15.10 13.51
N GLU A 110 12.75 14.08 12.64
CA GLU A 110 12.57 14.24 11.19
C GLU A 110 11.16 14.78 10.86
N LEU A 111 10.13 14.27 11.53
CA LEU A 111 8.76 14.73 11.36
C LEU A 111 8.56 16.19 11.76
N MET A 112 9.17 16.63 12.85
CA MET A 112 9.09 18.01 13.34
C MET A 112 9.83 19.00 12.44
N GLN A 113 10.89 18.57 11.78
CA GLN A 113 11.69 19.40 10.87
C GLN A 113 11.12 19.41 9.42
N PHE A 114 10.21 18.52 9.10
CA PHE A 114 9.63 18.43 7.76
C PHE A 114 8.91 19.74 7.36
N PRO A 115 9.07 20.25 6.14
CA PRO A 115 9.81 19.70 4.97
C PRO A 115 11.26 20.20 4.85
N ARG A 116 11.82 20.78 5.89
CA ARG A 116 13.14 21.42 5.86
C ARG A 116 14.26 20.53 6.41
N ALA A 117 13.95 19.31 6.82
CA ALA A 117 14.93 18.36 7.32
C ALA A 117 16.00 18.06 6.25
N LYS A 118 17.24 17.85 6.70
CA LYS A 118 18.34 17.39 5.84
C LYS A 118 18.08 15.98 5.29
N HIS A 119 17.37 15.19 6.07
CA HIS A 119 16.92 13.84 5.76
C HIS A 119 15.45 13.78 6.09
N ASP A 120 14.65 13.26 5.19
CA ASP A 120 13.19 13.15 5.31
C ASP A 120 12.66 11.79 4.80
N ASP A 121 13.57 10.80 4.73
CA ASP A 121 13.29 9.48 4.19
C ASP A 121 12.18 8.74 4.96
N MET A 122 12.20 8.84 6.31
CA MET A 122 11.18 8.21 7.15
C MET A 122 9.83 8.91 7.01
N VAL A 123 9.82 10.24 6.90
CA VAL A 123 8.59 11.02 6.67
C VAL A 123 8.04 10.79 5.26
N ASP A 124 8.89 10.65 4.25
CA ASP A 124 8.46 10.28 2.91
C ASP A 124 7.84 8.87 2.89
N ALA A 125 8.45 7.88 3.55
CA ALA A 125 7.87 6.54 3.70
C ALA A 125 6.52 6.58 4.44
N PHE A 126 6.41 7.39 5.48
CA PHE A 126 5.16 7.62 6.21
C PHE A 126 4.08 8.29 5.35
N ALA A 127 4.46 9.23 4.49
CA ALA A 127 3.56 9.85 3.53
C ALA A 127 3.04 8.84 2.49
N TYR A 128 3.92 7.96 1.99
CA TYR A 128 3.54 6.87 1.09
C TYR A 128 2.61 5.85 1.77
N LEU A 129 2.83 5.53 3.04
CA LEU A 129 1.91 4.70 3.81
C LEU A 129 0.51 5.32 3.86
N GLY A 130 0.41 6.64 4.07
CA GLY A 130 -0.86 7.35 4.03
C GLY A 130 -1.57 7.30 2.68
N LEU A 131 -0.82 7.39 1.56
CA LEU A 131 -1.37 7.23 0.22
C LEU A 131 -1.83 5.81 -0.06
N MET A 132 -1.04 4.82 0.37
CA MET A 132 -1.37 3.41 0.22
C MET A 132 -2.66 3.04 0.97
N LEU A 133 -2.82 3.56 2.19
CA LEU A 133 -4.05 3.37 2.96
C LEU A 133 -5.29 3.93 2.25
N LEU A 134 -5.18 5.07 1.56
CA LEU A 134 -6.30 5.58 0.77
C LEU A 134 -6.67 4.61 -0.35
N GLN A 135 -5.69 4.07 -1.06
CA GLN A 135 -5.93 3.10 -2.14
C GLN A 135 -6.56 1.80 -1.62
N LEU A 136 -6.08 1.30 -0.47
CA LEU A 136 -6.64 0.08 0.14
C LEU A 136 -8.07 0.28 0.67
N ILE A 137 -8.37 1.48 1.20
CA ILE A 137 -9.73 1.80 1.69
C ILE A 137 -10.70 2.03 0.52
N GLU A 138 -10.22 2.58 -0.60
CA GLU A 138 -11.01 2.84 -1.80
C GLU A 138 -11.15 1.59 -2.68
N ALA A 139 -10.34 0.57 -2.48
CA ALA A 139 -10.49 -0.71 -3.19
C ALA A 139 -11.81 -1.37 -2.79
N PRO A 140 -12.61 -1.84 -3.76
CA PRO A 140 -13.84 -2.54 -3.44
C PRO A 140 -13.52 -3.80 -2.63
N THR A 141 -14.34 -4.10 -1.66
CA THR A 141 -14.23 -5.32 -0.86
C THR A 141 -14.52 -6.54 -1.74
N GLU A 142 -14.04 -7.73 -1.36
CA GLU A 142 -14.33 -8.97 -2.07
C GLU A 142 -15.86 -9.18 -2.26
N ARG A 143 -16.66 -8.72 -1.29
CA ARG A 143 -18.10 -8.78 -1.36
C ARG A 143 -18.68 -7.85 -2.43
N GLU A 144 -18.19 -6.61 -2.49
CA GLU A 144 -18.61 -5.64 -3.51
C GLU A 144 -18.18 -6.07 -4.92
N VAL A 145 -17.03 -6.73 -5.05
CA VAL A 145 -16.60 -7.33 -6.32
C VAL A 145 -17.53 -8.49 -6.72
N ALA A 146 -17.81 -9.40 -5.79
CA ALA A 146 -18.71 -10.53 -6.04
C ALA A 146 -20.14 -10.07 -6.35
N ASP A 147 -20.67 -9.08 -5.64
CA ASP A 147 -21.99 -8.50 -5.91
C ASP A 147 -22.04 -7.87 -7.31
N LYS A 148 -20.96 -7.20 -7.72
CA LYS A 148 -20.86 -6.58 -9.04
C LYS A 148 -20.73 -7.60 -10.18
N GLU A 149 -19.92 -8.64 -9.98
CA GLU A 149 -19.81 -9.76 -10.93
C GLU A 149 -21.16 -10.47 -11.09
N PHE A 150 -21.88 -10.68 -10.00
CA PHE A 150 -23.22 -11.25 -10.02
C PHE A 150 -24.23 -10.36 -10.78
N GLU A 151 -24.19 -9.05 -10.57
CA GLU A 151 -25.03 -8.10 -11.30
C GLU A 151 -24.72 -8.13 -12.81
N GLU A 152 -23.43 -8.15 -13.19
CA GLU A 152 -23.00 -8.24 -14.59
C GLU A 152 -23.43 -9.57 -15.25
N GLU A 153 -23.33 -10.70 -14.53
CA GLU A 153 -23.83 -12.01 -15.02
C GLU A 153 -25.34 -12.01 -15.22
N MET A 154 -26.09 -11.41 -14.29
CA MET A 154 -27.53 -11.28 -14.39
C MET A 154 -27.92 -10.40 -15.58
N GLU A 155 -27.27 -9.27 -15.79
CA GLU A 155 -27.54 -8.35 -16.90
C GLU A 155 -27.25 -9.02 -18.25
N ASN A 156 -26.15 -9.77 -18.36
CA ASN A 156 -25.81 -10.54 -19.55
C ASN A 156 -26.83 -11.68 -19.82
N SER A 157 -27.30 -12.35 -18.77
CA SER A 157 -28.31 -13.44 -18.91
C SER A 157 -29.70 -12.93 -19.36
N TYR A 158 -30.08 -11.73 -18.93
CA TYR A 158 -31.32 -11.08 -19.37
C TYR A 158 -31.20 -10.48 -20.78
N GLY A 159 -29.99 -10.04 -21.19
CA GLY A 159 -29.72 -9.50 -22.53
C GLY A 159 -29.84 -10.56 -23.65
N GLU A 160 -29.50 -11.80 -23.37
CA GLU A 160 -29.59 -12.90 -24.37
C GLU A 160 -31.03 -13.38 -24.66
N HIS A 161 -32.00 -13.11 -23.81
CA HIS A 161 -33.38 -13.56 -23.99
C HIS A 161 -34.30 -12.59 -24.73
N HIS A 162 -33.86 -11.36 -25.05
CA HIS A 162 -34.65 -10.36 -25.74
C HIS A 162 -34.35 -10.19 -27.24
N GLY A 163 -33.65 -11.11 -27.87
CA GLY A 163 -33.19 -10.99 -29.25
C GLY A 163 -33.65 -12.00 -30.27
N LYS A 164 -34.76 -12.72 -30.10
CA LYS A 164 -35.37 -13.53 -31.20
C LYS A 164 -36.89 -13.63 -31.05
N SER A 165 -37.58 -12.60 -31.44
CA SER A 165 -38.95 -12.71 -31.87
C SER A 165 -38.93 -13.11 -33.35
N ALA A 166 -39.16 -14.38 -33.65
CA ALA A 166 -39.43 -14.83 -35.00
C ALA A 166 -40.84 -14.38 -35.38
N VAL A 167 -40.93 -13.29 -36.11
CA VAL A 167 -42.18 -12.96 -36.85
C VAL A 167 -42.13 -13.71 -38.13
N CYS A 168 -42.87 -14.81 -38.22
CA CYS A 168 -43.33 -15.35 -39.47
C CYS A 168 -44.36 -14.37 -40.06
N GLY A 169 -44.06 -13.84 -41.25
CA GLY A 169 -44.98 -13.07 -42.05
C GLY A 169 -45.02 -13.63 -43.46
N TYR A 170 -46.14 -13.79 -43.95
CA TYR A 170 -46.57 -14.26 -45.30
C TYR A 170 -45.79 -13.52 -46.41
#